data_d89b0504fd9b1d2b9bb975232634c1be
#
_entry.id   d89b0504fd9b1d2b9bb975232634c1be
#
_cell.length_a   1.000
_cell.length_b   1.000
_cell.length_c   1.000
_cell.angle_alpha   90.00
_cell.angle_beta   90.00
_cell.angle_gamma   90.00
#
_symmetry.space_group_name_H-M   'P 1'
#
loop_
_entity.id
_entity.type
_entity.pdbx_description
1 polymer ?
#
loop_
_entity_poly.entity_id
_entity_poly.type
_entity_poly.pdbx_seq_one_letter_code
_entity_poly.pdbx_strand_id
1 'polypeptide(L)'
;VSDLFTSAQGDPTTGAGAGDAGGALVAPLAVRMRPRSLEEVAGQREALRPGSPLRRLIEGGGGAAGPLSAILWGPPGTGKTTLAHLVAHAADRTFVELSAVTAGVKDVRAVMDQAVRERSLHGRQTVLFLDEIHRFTKAQQDALLPGVENRTVILVAATTENPSFSIIAPLLSRSVLVTLGSLDDDDVRGVVARALTDERGLAGAHTLGEEATEHVVRMAGGDARRALTTLEAAAGVAADERAAGREDEVTEITLAQVEQAMAQAAVRYDRAGDQHYDVASAFIKSMRGSDVDAALHYLARQLEAGEDPRFIARRIVIAASEDVGMGDPTALQTAVAALHAVAQIGMPEARIILAQAVVHNAVAPKSNAAYAAINAAIADVRAGKGGPVPPHLRGTGYAGAARLGHGEGYRYTHDEPAGVGEQQFLPDDLRDADYYRPTGRGWEERLGPRWAELRRIIRGRPRGGE
;
A
#
# COMPACT_ATOMS: atom_id res chain seq x y z
N VAL A 1 -31.78 5.79 28.33
CA VAL A 1 -31.19 6.26 27.08
C VAL A 1 -30.63 5.03 26.41
N SER A 2 -31.56 4.34 25.78
CA SER A 2 -31.38 3.05 25.10
C SER A 2 -31.60 3.28 23.62
N ASP A 3 -30.98 2.41 22.84
CA ASP A 3 -31.33 2.10 21.46
C ASP A 3 -30.95 3.11 20.37
N LEU A 4 -29.69 3.00 19.92
CA LEU A 4 -29.29 3.53 18.62
C LEU A 4 -28.31 2.59 17.85
N PHE A 5 -28.22 1.31 18.21
CA PHE A 5 -27.43 0.32 17.47
C PHE A 5 -28.17 -1.02 17.30
N THR A 6 -29.35 -0.95 16.68
CA THR A 6 -29.93 -2.13 16.05
C THR A 6 -29.81 -1.93 14.54
N SER A 7 -28.63 -2.21 14.00
CA SER A 7 -28.48 -2.33 12.55
C SER A 7 -29.09 -3.62 12.08
N ALA A 8 -30.05 -3.47 11.23
CA ALA A 8 -30.78 -4.52 10.53
C ALA A 8 -29.85 -5.56 9.90
N GLN A 9 -29.82 -6.75 10.47
CA GLN A 9 -29.52 -7.97 9.75
C GLN A 9 -30.76 -8.35 8.94
N GLY A 10 -30.86 -7.81 7.74
CA GLY A 10 -31.82 -8.22 6.72
C GLY A 10 -31.14 -9.14 5.74
N ASP A 11 -31.49 -10.41 5.77
CA ASP A 11 -31.16 -11.39 4.73
C ASP A 11 -31.83 -10.93 3.40
N PRO A 12 -31.06 -10.73 2.29
CA PRO A 12 -31.63 -10.20 1.05
C PRO A 12 -32.31 -11.26 0.17
N THR A 13 -32.73 -12.40 0.72
CA THR A 13 -33.29 -13.50 -0.12
C THR A 13 -34.78 -13.77 -0.04
N THR A 14 -35.57 -12.94 0.67
CA THR A 14 -37.03 -13.13 0.64
C THR A 14 -37.79 -11.82 0.56
N GLY A 15 -38.44 -11.55 -0.56
CA GLY A 15 -39.36 -10.43 -0.68
C GLY A 15 -39.82 -10.10 -2.09
N ALA A 16 -40.51 -11.03 -2.76
CA ALA A 16 -41.41 -10.65 -3.84
C ALA A 16 -42.70 -10.08 -3.21
N GLY A 17 -42.88 -8.76 -3.28
CA GLY A 17 -44.09 -8.06 -2.87
C GLY A 17 -44.16 -6.70 -3.57
N ALA A 18 -45.08 -6.59 -4.52
CA ALA A 18 -45.28 -5.39 -5.32
C ALA A 18 -45.78 -4.20 -4.48
N GLY A 19 -45.23 -3.02 -4.75
CA GLY A 19 -45.85 -1.71 -4.55
C GLY A 19 -45.31 -0.90 -3.39
N ASP A 20 -44.24 -0.11 -3.63
CA ASP A 20 -44.24 1.32 -3.29
C ASP A 20 -43.07 2.03 -4.00
N ALA A 21 -43.39 3.12 -4.70
CA ALA A 21 -42.41 3.89 -5.49
C ALA A 21 -41.67 4.87 -4.58
N GLY A 22 -40.72 4.33 -3.82
CA GLY A 22 -39.68 5.08 -3.12
C GLY A 22 -38.35 4.41 -3.44
N GLY A 23 -37.51 5.05 -4.29
CA GLY A 23 -36.28 4.45 -4.81
C GLY A 23 -35.34 3.92 -3.73
N ALA A 24 -35.41 2.62 -3.46
CA ALA A 24 -34.39 1.94 -2.70
C ALA A 24 -33.05 2.10 -3.46
N LEU A 25 -32.05 2.67 -2.81
CA LEU A 25 -30.70 2.81 -3.36
C LEU A 25 -30.16 1.42 -3.72
N VAL A 26 -30.14 1.11 -5.00
CA VAL A 26 -29.60 -0.15 -5.50
C VAL A 26 -28.10 -0.12 -5.23
N ALA A 27 -27.56 -1.19 -4.61
CA ALA A 27 -26.13 -1.29 -4.32
C ALA A 27 -25.31 -1.18 -5.63
N PRO A 28 -24.12 -0.55 -5.60
CA PRO A 28 -23.27 -0.40 -6.78
C PRO A 28 -22.99 -1.73 -7.48
N LEU A 29 -22.88 -1.71 -8.81
CA LEU A 29 -22.65 -2.89 -9.64
C LEU A 29 -21.45 -3.72 -9.15
N ALA A 30 -20.34 -3.05 -8.79
CA ALA A 30 -19.15 -3.70 -8.23
C ALA A 30 -19.42 -4.45 -6.91
N VAL A 31 -20.45 -4.07 -6.15
CA VAL A 31 -20.87 -4.76 -4.92
C VAL A 31 -21.79 -5.92 -5.26
N ARG A 32 -22.76 -5.71 -6.14
CA ARG A 32 -23.72 -6.74 -6.58
C ARG A 32 -23.03 -7.90 -7.30
N MET A 33 -21.99 -7.60 -8.09
CA MET A 33 -21.22 -8.55 -8.87
C MET A 33 -20.08 -9.22 -8.09
N ARG A 34 -20.00 -9.03 -6.77
CA ARG A 34 -18.98 -9.76 -5.96
C ARG A 34 -19.15 -11.27 -6.15
N PRO A 35 -18.07 -12.00 -6.46
CA PRO A 35 -18.05 -13.44 -6.50
C PRO A 35 -18.62 -14.09 -5.22
N ARG A 36 -19.50 -15.06 -5.39
CA ARG A 36 -20.14 -15.84 -4.31
C ARG A 36 -19.52 -17.24 -4.18
N SER A 37 -18.77 -17.66 -5.19
CA SER A 37 -18.06 -18.95 -5.18
C SER A 37 -16.66 -18.77 -5.79
N LEU A 38 -15.81 -19.79 -5.64
CA LEU A 38 -14.45 -19.78 -6.21
C LEU A 38 -14.45 -19.72 -7.74
N GLU A 39 -15.47 -20.32 -8.38
CA GLU A 39 -15.61 -20.36 -9.83
C GLU A 39 -15.93 -18.98 -10.42
N GLU A 40 -16.52 -18.10 -9.62
CA GLU A 40 -16.83 -16.74 -10.02
C GLU A 40 -15.62 -15.79 -9.90
N VAL A 41 -14.55 -16.20 -9.23
CA VAL A 41 -13.36 -15.35 -9.05
C VAL A 41 -12.58 -15.28 -10.35
N ALA A 42 -12.45 -14.08 -10.88
CA ALA A 42 -11.61 -13.83 -12.04
C ALA A 42 -10.13 -13.77 -11.65
N GLY A 43 -9.27 -14.34 -12.48
CA GLY A 43 -7.82 -14.35 -12.27
C GLY A 43 -7.37 -15.11 -11.02
N GLN A 44 -6.31 -14.64 -10.38
CA GLN A 44 -5.73 -15.17 -9.14
C GLN A 44 -5.42 -16.68 -9.18
N ARG A 45 -5.14 -17.23 -10.36
CA ARG A 45 -4.98 -18.68 -10.61
C ARG A 45 -3.93 -19.32 -9.70
N GLU A 46 -2.81 -18.61 -9.46
CA GLU A 46 -1.74 -19.10 -8.59
C GLU A 46 -2.15 -19.09 -7.10
N ALA A 47 -2.80 -18.04 -6.65
CA ALA A 47 -3.26 -17.90 -5.26
C ALA A 47 -4.37 -18.91 -4.93
N LEU A 48 -5.19 -19.30 -5.92
CA LEU A 48 -6.34 -20.21 -5.78
C LEU A 48 -6.09 -21.60 -6.37
N ARG A 49 -4.86 -21.95 -6.71
CA ARG A 49 -4.54 -23.31 -7.21
C ARG A 49 -4.92 -24.38 -6.19
N PRO A 50 -5.28 -25.59 -6.63
CA PRO A 50 -5.57 -26.70 -5.74
C PRO A 50 -4.47 -26.90 -4.70
N GLY A 51 -4.85 -27.00 -3.42
CA GLY A 51 -3.93 -27.18 -2.32
C GLY A 51 -3.20 -25.92 -1.84
N SER A 52 -3.43 -24.74 -2.45
CA SER A 52 -2.91 -23.47 -1.94
C SER A 52 -3.48 -23.13 -0.55
N PRO A 53 -2.75 -22.42 0.29
CA PRO A 53 -3.22 -22.05 1.63
C PRO A 53 -4.54 -21.26 1.62
N LEU A 54 -4.69 -20.31 0.67
CA LEU A 54 -5.89 -19.50 0.56
C LEU A 54 -7.09 -20.36 0.12
N ARG A 55 -6.91 -21.23 -0.88
CA ARG A 55 -7.97 -22.12 -1.32
C ARG A 55 -8.43 -23.06 -0.20
N ARG A 56 -7.49 -23.66 0.55
CA ARG A 56 -7.85 -24.48 1.72
C ARG A 56 -8.60 -23.70 2.79
N LEU A 57 -8.23 -22.43 3.00
CA LEU A 57 -8.92 -21.55 3.95
C LEU A 57 -10.37 -21.28 3.53
N ILE A 58 -10.61 -21.07 2.22
CA ILE A 58 -11.93 -20.89 1.64
C ILE A 58 -12.72 -22.21 1.72
N GLU A 59 -12.15 -23.35 1.33
CA GLU A 59 -12.83 -24.65 1.34
C GLU A 59 -13.11 -25.18 2.77
N GLY A 60 -12.73 -24.44 3.82
CA GLY A 60 -12.96 -24.87 5.20
C GLY A 60 -11.99 -25.94 5.69
N GLY A 61 -11.02 -26.35 4.89
CA GLY A 61 -10.05 -27.38 5.16
C GLY A 61 -8.95 -26.90 6.10
N GLY A 62 -9.18 -27.00 7.42
CA GLY A 62 -8.13 -26.70 8.43
C GLY A 62 -7.22 -27.88 8.73
N GLY A 63 -7.61 -29.10 8.39
CA GLY A 63 -6.91 -30.32 8.84
C GLY A 63 -6.67 -30.33 10.36
N ALA A 64 -5.75 -31.16 10.83
CA ALA A 64 -5.34 -31.17 12.25
C ALA A 64 -4.67 -29.86 12.73
N ALA A 65 -4.18 -29.04 11.82
CA ALA A 65 -3.51 -27.77 12.14
C ALA A 65 -4.49 -26.60 12.38
N GLY A 66 -5.78 -26.74 12.03
CA GLY A 66 -6.78 -25.68 12.10
C GLY A 66 -6.58 -24.59 11.04
N PRO A 67 -7.53 -23.64 10.92
CA PRO A 67 -7.45 -22.56 9.94
C PRO A 67 -6.32 -21.59 10.25
N LEU A 68 -5.64 -21.14 9.20
CA LEU A 68 -4.55 -20.17 9.27
C LEU A 68 -5.09 -18.76 9.00
N SER A 69 -4.51 -17.75 9.63
CA SER A 69 -4.72 -16.34 9.24
C SER A 69 -4.03 -16.05 7.91
N ALA A 70 -4.54 -15.08 7.16
CA ALA A 70 -4.01 -14.71 5.85
C ALA A 70 -3.81 -13.19 5.74
N ILE A 71 -2.75 -12.78 5.07
CA ILE A 71 -2.51 -11.41 4.67
C ILE A 71 -2.56 -11.35 3.15
N LEU A 72 -3.54 -10.64 2.61
CA LEU A 72 -3.77 -10.46 1.19
C LEU A 72 -3.09 -9.17 0.73
N TRP A 73 -2.05 -9.30 -0.06
CA TRP A 73 -1.28 -8.18 -0.60
C TRP A 73 -1.44 -8.07 -2.11
N GLY A 74 -1.74 -6.89 -2.60
CA GLY A 74 -1.83 -6.63 -4.04
C GLY A 74 -2.49 -5.30 -4.37
N PRO A 75 -2.49 -4.90 -5.66
CA PRO A 75 -3.10 -3.66 -6.15
C PRO A 75 -4.59 -3.54 -5.79
N PRO A 76 -5.18 -2.33 -5.88
CA PRO A 76 -6.63 -2.15 -5.79
C PRO A 76 -7.37 -3.01 -6.81
N GLY A 77 -8.64 -3.35 -6.55
CA GLY A 77 -9.50 -4.06 -7.48
C GLY A 77 -9.18 -5.54 -7.77
N THR A 78 -8.15 -6.11 -7.13
CA THR A 78 -7.72 -7.51 -7.32
C THR A 78 -8.56 -8.54 -6.56
N GLY A 79 -9.61 -8.12 -5.84
CA GLY A 79 -10.54 -9.01 -5.15
C GLY A 79 -10.20 -9.34 -3.69
N LYS A 80 -9.33 -8.58 -3.01
CA LYS A 80 -8.98 -8.82 -1.59
C LYS A 80 -10.19 -8.97 -0.68
N THR A 81 -11.09 -7.99 -0.69
CA THR A 81 -12.34 -8.01 0.09
C THR A 81 -13.25 -9.17 -0.31
N THR A 82 -13.34 -9.46 -1.60
CA THR A 82 -14.12 -10.60 -2.13
C THR A 82 -13.61 -11.93 -1.60
N LEU A 83 -12.30 -12.14 -1.62
CA LEU A 83 -11.67 -13.36 -1.10
C LEU A 83 -11.91 -13.52 0.40
N ALA A 84 -11.89 -12.41 1.16
CA ALA A 84 -12.23 -12.44 2.58
C ALA A 84 -13.67 -12.87 2.84
N HIS A 85 -14.63 -12.38 2.04
CA HIS A 85 -16.02 -12.84 2.11
C HIS A 85 -16.15 -14.33 1.78
N LEU A 86 -15.45 -14.82 0.77
CA LEU A 86 -15.48 -16.25 0.43
C LEU A 86 -14.93 -17.11 1.56
N VAL A 87 -13.89 -16.67 2.26
CA VAL A 87 -13.37 -17.36 3.46
C VAL A 87 -14.44 -17.49 4.55
N ALA A 88 -15.30 -16.48 4.70
CA ALA A 88 -16.35 -16.51 5.71
C ALA A 88 -17.52 -17.41 5.30
N HIS A 89 -18.02 -17.26 4.07
CA HIS A 89 -19.21 -17.94 3.61
C HIS A 89 -19.04 -19.47 3.46
N ALA A 90 -17.88 -19.91 2.99
CA ALA A 90 -17.66 -21.32 2.66
C ALA A 90 -17.69 -22.28 3.85
N ALA A 91 -17.60 -21.80 5.10
CA ALA A 91 -17.54 -22.63 6.31
C ALA A 91 -18.49 -22.18 7.41
N ASP A 92 -19.59 -21.51 7.09
CA ASP A 92 -20.59 -20.95 8.05
C ASP A 92 -19.94 -20.19 9.21
N ARG A 93 -18.94 -19.34 8.89
CA ARG A 93 -18.22 -18.52 9.86
C ARG A 93 -18.88 -17.16 10.01
N THR A 94 -18.81 -16.59 11.20
CA THR A 94 -19.22 -15.20 11.42
C THR A 94 -18.23 -14.26 10.76
N PHE A 95 -18.70 -13.33 9.91
CA PHE A 95 -17.86 -12.32 9.27
C PHE A 95 -17.94 -11.00 10.01
N VAL A 96 -16.80 -10.45 10.40
CA VAL A 96 -16.68 -9.13 11.00
C VAL A 96 -15.68 -8.34 10.22
N GLU A 97 -16.09 -7.17 9.72
CA GLU A 97 -15.23 -6.26 8.99
C GLU A 97 -14.84 -5.06 9.86
N LEU A 98 -13.56 -4.75 9.90
CA LEU A 98 -13.02 -3.53 10.47
C LEU A 98 -12.23 -2.76 9.41
N SER A 99 -12.47 -1.46 9.33
CA SER A 99 -11.64 -0.56 8.55
C SER A 99 -10.52 -0.01 9.42
N ALA A 100 -9.27 -0.21 9.01
CA ALA A 100 -8.13 0.35 9.71
C ALA A 100 -8.08 1.89 9.73
N VAL A 101 -8.91 2.55 8.94
CA VAL A 101 -9.03 4.01 8.93
C VAL A 101 -9.81 4.53 10.15
N THR A 102 -10.84 3.79 10.59
CA THR A 102 -11.76 4.24 11.64
C THR A 102 -11.65 3.45 12.94
N ALA A 103 -11.19 2.19 12.89
CA ALA A 103 -11.13 1.31 14.03
C ALA A 103 -9.94 1.58 14.95
N GLY A 104 -10.17 1.49 16.26
CA GLY A 104 -9.16 1.59 17.30
C GLY A 104 -8.91 0.28 18.06
N VAL A 105 -7.99 0.30 19.02
CA VAL A 105 -7.70 -0.86 19.90
C VAL A 105 -8.96 -1.34 20.63
N LYS A 106 -9.86 -0.42 20.98
CA LYS A 106 -11.12 -0.75 21.66
C LYS A 106 -12.03 -1.61 20.78
N ASP A 107 -12.11 -1.27 19.50
CA ASP A 107 -12.94 -1.98 18.53
C ASP A 107 -12.39 -3.39 18.27
N VAL A 108 -11.07 -3.50 18.14
CA VAL A 108 -10.38 -4.80 18.04
C VAL A 108 -10.70 -5.70 19.24
N ARG A 109 -10.63 -5.18 20.46
CA ARG A 109 -10.95 -5.94 21.67
C ARG A 109 -12.42 -6.35 21.72
N ALA A 110 -13.33 -5.46 21.33
CA ALA A 110 -14.76 -5.78 21.27
C ALA A 110 -15.06 -6.95 20.32
N VAL A 111 -14.39 -6.99 19.16
CA VAL A 111 -14.51 -8.10 18.21
C VAL A 111 -13.94 -9.40 18.80
N MET A 112 -12.82 -9.35 19.52
CA MET A 112 -12.25 -10.53 20.20
C MET A 112 -13.23 -11.10 21.22
N ASP A 113 -13.83 -10.23 22.06
CA ASP A 113 -14.80 -10.64 23.06
C ASP A 113 -16.07 -11.22 22.41
N GLN A 114 -16.51 -10.64 21.30
CA GLN A 114 -17.62 -11.20 20.52
C GLN A 114 -17.29 -12.57 19.94
N ALA A 115 -16.09 -12.72 19.36
CA ALA A 115 -15.65 -13.99 18.77
C ALA A 115 -15.57 -15.12 19.82
N VAL A 116 -15.16 -14.80 21.05
CA VAL A 116 -15.18 -15.77 22.16
C VAL A 116 -16.60 -16.19 22.48
N ARG A 117 -17.55 -15.24 22.54
CA ARG A 117 -18.97 -15.55 22.79
C ARG A 117 -19.59 -16.38 21.67
N GLU A 118 -19.37 -16.00 20.41
CA GLU A 118 -19.88 -16.77 19.25
C GLU A 118 -19.38 -18.22 19.25
N ARG A 119 -18.10 -18.40 19.54
CA ARG A 119 -17.51 -19.74 19.62
C ARG A 119 -18.09 -20.57 20.79
N SER A 120 -18.32 -19.91 21.94
CA SER A 120 -18.84 -20.58 23.13
C SER A 120 -20.31 -20.95 23.03
N LEU A 121 -21.13 -20.09 22.41
CA LEU A 121 -22.59 -20.23 22.33
C LEU A 121 -23.04 -21.02 21.10
N HIS A 122 -22.35 -20.81 19.97
CA HIS A 122 -22.79 -21.34 18.67
C HIS A 122 -21.78 -22.26 17.99
N GLY A 123 -20.58 -22.44 18.56
CA GLY A 123 -19.49 -23.23 17.96
C GLY A 123 -18.92 -22.59 16.68
N ARG A 124 -19.33 -21.37 16.34
CA ARG A 124 -18.91 -20.70 15.10
C ARG A 124 -17.56 -20.00 15.25
N GLN A 125 -16.74 -20.13 14.24
CA GLN A 125 -15.50 -19.36 14.14
C GLN A 125 -15.77 -17.97 13.55
N THR A 126 -15.03 -16.97 14.00
CA THR A 126 -15.12 -15.60 13.48
C THR A 126 -13.99 -15.35 12.52
N VAL A 127 -14.30 -14.89 11.31
CA VAL A 127 -13.36 -14.28 10.36
C VAL A 127 -13.36 -12.78 10.62
N LEU A 128 -12.23 -12.27 11.08
CA LEU A 128 -12.00 -10.84 11.19
C LEU A 128 -11.31 -10.38 9.91
N PHE A 129 -12.05 -9.65 9.07
CA PHE A 129 -11.48 -8.95 7.92
C PHE A 129 -11.02 -7.56 8.35
N LEU A 130 -9.76 -7.25 8.11
CA LEU A 130 -9.18 -5.96 8.37
C LEU A 130 -8.68 -5.35 7.05
N ASP A 131 -9.42 -4.38 6.54
CA ASP A 131 -9.01 -3.67 5.33
C ASP A 131 -7.97 -2.59 5.63
N GLU A 132 -7.01 -2.43 4.71
CA GLU A 132 -5.92 -1.45 4.80
C GLU A 132 -5.11 -1.54 6.10
N ILE A 133 -4.72 -2.76 6.54
CA ILE A 133 -4.01 -3.01 7.80
C ILE A 133 -2.76 -2.13 7.98
N HIS A 134 -2.12 -1.68 6.90
CA HIS A 134 -0.97 -0.78 6.95
C HIS A 134 -1.26 0.57 7.62
N ARG A 135 -2.53 0.95 7.75
CA ARG A 135 -2.96 2.15 8.47
C ARG A 135 -3.04 1.97 9.98
N PHE A 136 -3.01 0.74 10.46
CA PHE A 136 -2.92 0.45 11.89
C PHE A 136 -1.53 0.76 12.42
N THR A 137 -1.45 1.48 13.53
CA THR A 137 -0.22 1.65 14.31
C THR A 137 0.25 0.30 14.85
N LYS A 138 1.53 0.20 15.22
CA LYS A 138 2.09 -1.02 15.83
C LYS A 138 1.27 -1.48 17.04
N ALA A 139 0.85 -0.56 17.91
CA ALA A 139 0.03 -0.88 19.10
C ALA A 139 -1.36 -1.46 18.73
N GLN A 140 -1.97 -1.00 17.63
CA GLN A 140 -3.22 -1.55 17.14
C GLN A 140 -3.02 -2.93 16.51
N GLN A 141 -1.91 -3.13 15.80
CA GLN A 141 -1.54 -4.46 15.28
C GLN A 141 -1.20 -5.45 16.40
N ASP A 142 -0.51 -5.01 17.46
CA ASP A 142 -0.23 -5.84 18.64
C ASP A 142 -1.52 -6.32 19.33
N ALA A 143 -2.58 -5.50 19.32
CA ALA A 143 -3.87 -5.88 19.88
C ALA A 143 -4.56 -7.05 19.15
N LEU A 144 -4.16 -7.36 17.91
CA LEU A 144 -4.65 -8.51 17.15
C LEU A 144 -3.97 -9.82 17.57
N LEU A 145 -2.74 -9.78 18.09
CA LEU A 145 -1.92 -10.96 18.36
C LEU A 145 -2.61 -12.00 19.24
N PRO A 146 -3.20 -11.66 20.39
CA PRO A 146 -3.85 -12.65 21.25
C PRO A 146 -4.96 -13.42 20.54
N GLY A 147 -5.75 -12.74 19.69
CA GLY A 147 -6.82 -13.35 18.92
C GLY A 147 -6.33 -14.29 17.84
N VAL A 148 -5.22 -13.95 17.19
CA VAL A 148 -4.57 -14.77 16.15
C VAL A 148 -3.85 -15.97 16.78
N GLU A 149 -3.09 -15.77 17.85
CA GLU A 149 -2.34 -16.81 18.57
C GLU A 149 -3.26 -17.88 19.17
N ASN A 150 -4.31 -17.45 19.85
CA ASN A 150 -5.29 -18.34 20.47
C ASN A 150 -6.34 -18.86 19.46
N ARG A 151 -6.22 -18.48 18.19
CA ARG A 151 -7.20 -18.83 17.13
C ARG A 151 -8.64 -18.48 17.53
N THR A 152 -8.80 -17.40 18.27
CA THR A 152 -10.11 -16.83 18.62
C THR A 152 -10.78 -16.30 17.36
N VAL A 153 -9.99 -15.69 16.49
CA VAL A 153 -10.41 -15.23 15.16
C VAL A 153 -9.48 -15.80 14.08
N ILE A 154 -10.01 -15.91 12.86
CA ILE A 154 -9.23 -16.08 11.65
C ILE A 154 -9.03 -14.67 11.09
N LEU A 155 -7.81 -14.14 11.20
CA LEU A 155 -7.51 -12.83 10.62
C LEU A 155 -7.32 -12.97 9.11
N VAL A 156 -8.09 -12.20 8.35
CA VAL A 156 -7.85 -11.97 6.93
C VAL A 156 -7.57 -10.48 6.78
N ALA A 157 -6.30 -10.10 6.68
CA ALA A 157 -5.91 -8.71 6.53
C ALA A 157 -5.61 -8.39 5.07
N ALA A 158 -6.04 -7.21 4.61
CA ALA A 158 -5.77 -6.72 3.27
C ALA A 158 -4.84 -5.49 3.31
N THR A 159 -3.93 -5.42 2.33
CA THR A 159 -3.05 -4.26 2.16
C THR A 159 -2.66 -4.06 0.71
N THR A 160 -2.46 -2.81 0.32
CA THR A 160 -1.85 -2.42 -0.95
C THR A 160 -0.35 -2.14 -0.81
N GLU A 161 0.13 -1.92 0.41
CA GLU A 161 1.54 -1.69 0.70
C GLU A 161 2.30 -2.99 0.95
N ASN A 162 3.63 -2.96 0.77
CA ASN A 162 4.48 -4.12 1.02
C ASN A 162 4.41 -4.54 2.50
N PRO A 163 3.90 -5.74 2.80
CA PRO A 163 3.67 -6.21 4.16
C PRO A 163 4.94 -6.23 5.03
N SER A 164 6.10 -6.44 4.42
CA SER A 164 7.38 -6.48 5.16
C SER A 164 7.73 -5.15 5.84
N PHE A 165 7.15 -4.03 5.39
CA PHE A 165 7.39 -2.71 5.98
C PHE A 165 6.24 -2.19 6.81
N SER A 166 5.02 -2.66 6.53
CA SER A 166 3.80 -2.11 7.10
C SER A 166 3.16 -2.99 8.17
N ILE A 167 3.55 -4.26 8.26
CA ILE A 167 2.99 -5.22 9.21
C ILE A 167 4.08 -5.71 10.18
N ILE A 168 3.73 -5.82 11.46
CA ILE A 168 4.66 -6.30 12.49
C ILE A 168 5.05 -7.77 12.28
N ALA A 169 6.32 -8.08 12.51
CA ALA A 169 6.86 -9.43 12.32
C ALA A 169 6.09 -10.54 13.06
N PRO A 170 5.56 -10.34 14.29
CA PRO A 170 4.74 -11.35 14.96
C PRO A 170 3.46 -11.73 14.22
N LEU A 171 2.78 -10.80 13.55
CA LEU A 171 1.60 -11.11 12.72
C LEU A 171 1.99 -11.83 11.43
N LEU A 172 3.07 -11.36 10.77
CA LEU A 172 3.60 -12.02 9.57
C LEU A 172 3.97 -13.48 9.81
N SER A 173 4.62 -13.79 10.94
CA SER A 173 5.04 -15.15 11.28
C SER A 173 3.87 -16.10 11.58
N ARG A 174 2.68 -15.59 11.87
CA ARG A 174 1.46 -16.35 12.21
C ARG A 174 0.41 -16.35 11.11
N SER A 175 0.71 -15.72 9.99
CA SER A 175 -0.21 -15.57 8.87
C SER A 175 0.44 -16.06 7.58
N VAL A 176 -0.38 -16.52 6.65
CA VAL A 176 0.08 -16.83 5.29
C VAL A 176 0.02 -15.55 4.47
N LEU A 177 1.14 -15.16 3.88
CA LEU A 177 1.17 -14.07 2.92
C LEU A 177 0.71 -14.59 1.55
N VAL A 178 -0.33 -13.96 1.01
CA VAL A 178 -0.88 -14.25 -0.31
C VAL A 178 -0.73 -13.02 -1.18
N THR A 179 0.06 -13.14 -2.24
CA THR A 179 0.21 -12.07 -3.23
C THR A 179 -0.84 -12.22 -4.31
N LEU A 180 -1.56 -11.12 -4.58
CA LEU A 180 -2.58 -11.02 -5.62
C LEU A 180 -2.05 -10.11 -6.73
N GLY A 181 -2.14 -10.59 -7.97
CA GLY A 181 -1.78 -9.82 -9.15
C GLY A 181 -2.94 -8.99 -9.69
N SER A 182 -2.65 -7.97 -10.49
CA SER A 182 -3.65 -7.33 -11.35
C SER A 182 -4.28 -8.38 -12.25
N LEU A 183 -5.55 -8.20 -12.58
CA LEU A 183 -6.23 -9.05 -13.55
C LEU A 183 -5.65 -8.83 -14.95
N ASP A 184 -5.61 -9.86 -15.76
CA ASP A 184 -5.31 -9.69 -17.17
C ASP A 184 -6.53 -9.16 -17.95
N ASP A 185 -6.33 -8.75 -19.20
CA ASP A 185 -7.41 -8.16 -20.00
C ASP A 185 -8.56 -9.15 -20.26
N ASP A 186 -8.26 -10.45 -20.38
CA ASP A 186 -9.29 -11.48 -20.55
C ASP A 186 -10.08 -11.72 -19.27
N ASP A 187 -9.44 -11.66 -18.11
CA ASP A 187 -10.10 -11.73 -16.81
C ASP A 187 -11.07 -10.55 -16.64
N VAL A 188 -10.64 -9.32 -16.97
CA VAL A 188 -11.49 -8.11 -16.91
C VAL A 188 -12.63 -8.20 -17.90
N ARG A 189 -12.37 -8.64 -19.14
CA ARG A 189 -13.39 -8.86 -20.17
C ARG A 189 -14.45 -9.86 -19.69
N GLY A 190 -14.02 -10.96 -19.06
CA GLY A 190 -14.91 -11.95 -18.46
C GLY A 190 -15.79 -11.37 -17.34
N VAL A 191 -15.24 -10.50 -16.48
CA VAL A 191 -16.01 -9.80 -15.44
C VAL A 191 -17.06 -8.88 -16.05
N VAL A 192 -16.71 -8.10 -17.06
CA VAL A 192 -17.64 -7.20 -17.77
C VAL A 192 -18.74 -7.98 -18.48
N ALA A 193 -18.40 -9.04 -19.22
CA ALA A 193 -19.36 -9.89 -19.92
C ALA A 193 -20.37 -10.52 -18.96
N ARG A 194 -19.89 -11.03 -17.81
CA ARG A 194 -20.76 -11.57 -16.78
C ARG A 194 -21.68 -10.49 -16.20
N ALA A 195 -21.18 -9.28 -15.96
CA ALA A 195 -21.97 -8.19 -15.40
C ALA A 195 -23.11 -7.72 -16.33
N LEU A 196 -22.92 -7.86 -17.65
CA LEU A 196 -23.97 -7.56 -18.63
C LEU A 196 -25.14 -8.56 -18.56
N THR A 197 -24.86 -9.86 -18.33
CA THR A 197 -25.83 -10.93 -18.43
C THR A 197 -26.40 -11.43 -17.10
N ASP A 198 -25.65 -11.34 -16.00
CA ASP A 198 -26.06 -11.82 -14.67
C ASP A 198 -27.25 -10.99 -14.14
N GLU A 199 -28.24 -11.64 -13.49
CA GLU A 199 -29.38 -10.98 -12.86
C GLU A 199 -28.97 -9.98 -11.78
N ARG A 200 -27.84 -10.22 -11.11
CA ARG A 200 -27.23 -9.29 -10.14
C ARG A 200 -26.62 -8.07 -10.82
N GLY A 201 -26.31 -8.19 -12.10
CA GLY A 201 -25.68 -7.17 -12.92
C GLY A 201 -26.68 -6.28 -13.64
N LEU A 202 -26.58 -6.24 -14.95
CA LEU A 202 -27.44 -5.50 -15.85
C LEU A 202 -28.55 -6.38 -16.46
N ALA A 203 -28.63 -7.65 -16.08
CA ALA A 203 -29.68 -8.61 -16.42
C ALA A 203 -30.01 -8.69 -17.94
N GLY A 204 -29.03 -8.48 -18.81
CA GLY A 204 -29.20 -8.50 -20.27
C GLY A 204 -29.92 -7.25 -20.84
N ALA A 205 -30.19 -6.23 -20.04
CA ALA A 205 -30.82 -4.99 -20.52
C ALA A 205 -29.92 -4.17 -21.46
N HIS A 206 -28.62 -4.43 -21.43
CA HIS A 206 -27.62 -3.74 -22.24
C HIS A 206 -26.64 -4.73 -22.88
N THR A 207 -26.17 -4.40 -24.06
CA THR A 207 -24.97 -4.98 -24.68
C THR A 207 -23.85 -3.94 -24.72
N LEU A 208 -22.63 -4.37 -24.89
CA LEU A 208 -21.47 -3.48 -25.00
C LEU A 208 -20.78 -3.75 -26.33
N GLY A 209 -20.61 -2.73 -27.16
CA GLY A 209 -19.91 -2.84 -28.43
C GLY A 209 -18.45 -3.27 -28.23
N GLU A 210 -17.85 -3.89 -29.25
CA GLU A 210 -16.48 -4.43 -29.15
C GLU A 210 -15.46 -3.32 -28.82
N GLU A 211 -15.52 -2.18 -29.51
CA GLU A 211 -14.65 -1.01 -29.26
C GLU A 211 -14.85 -0.45 -27.84
N ALA A 212 -16.09 -0.40 -27.37
CA ALA A 212 -16.42 0.03 -26.02
C ALA A 212 -15.88 -0.95 -24.97
N THR A 213 -15.98 -2.27 -25.24
CA THR A 213 -15.42 -3.32 -24.38
C THR A 213 -13.91 -3.18 -24.26
N GLU A 214 -13.20 -3.07 -25.38
CA GLU A 214 -11.74 -2.87 -25.38
C GLU A 214 -11.33 -1.58 -24.65
N HIS A 215 -12.13 -0.54 -24.77
CA HIS A 215 -11.86 0.71 -24.06
C HIS A 215 -12.03 0.55 -22.54
N VAL A 216 -13.12 -0.08 -22.08
CA VAL A 216 -13.36 -0.36 -20.65
C VAL A 216 -12.24 -1.23 -20.09
N VAL A 217 -11.84 -2.31 -20.77
CA VAL A 217 -10.78 -3.23 -20.34
C VAL A 217 -9.44 -2.48 -20.21
N ARG A 218 -9.04 -1.76 -21.26
CA ARG A 218 -7.79 -0.97 -21.27
C ARG A 218 -7.76 0.07 -20.14
N MET A 219 -8.87 0.78 -19.93
CA MET A 219 -8.95 1.83 -18.92
C MET A 219 -9.08 1.29 -17.49
N ALA A 220 -9.55 0.06 -17.34
CA ALA A 220 -9.58 -0.61 -16.04
C ALA A 220 -8.16 -0.94 -15.53
N GLY A 221 -7.21 -1.24 -16.43
CA GLY A 221 -5.82 -1.51 -16.05
C GLY A 221 -5.68 -2.67 -15.06
N GLY A 222 -6.51 -3.73 -15.20
CA GLY A 222 -6.51 -4.89 -14.31
C GLY A 222 -7.30 -4.73 -13.00
N ASP A 223 -8.08 -3.65 -12.85
CA ASP A 223 -8.96 -3.39 -11.70
C ASP A 223 -10.43 -3.70 -12.05
N ALA A 224 -10.95 -4.82 -11.54
CA ALA A 224 -12.35 -5.23 -11.77
C ALA A 224 -13.38 -4.22 -11.23
N ARG A 225 -13.08 -3.58 -10.11
CA ARG A 225 -14.00 -2.58 -9.51
C ARG A 225 -14.13 -1.38 -10.45
N ARG A 226 -13.01 -0.91 -11.01
CA ARG A 226 -12.98 0.19 -11.97
C ARG A 226 -13.75 -0.17 -13.25
N ALA A 227 -13.54 -1.37 -13.79
CA ALA A 227 -14.29 -1.85 -14.95
C ALA A 227 -15.80 -1.84 -14.72
N LEU A 228 -16.24 -2.39 -13.60
CA LEU A 228 -17.67 -2.46 -13.24
C LEU A 228 -18.28 -1.07 -12.94
N THR A 229 -17.54 -0.19 -12.30
CA THR A 229 -17.98 1.20 -12.05
C THR A 229 -18.13 1.97 -13.36
N THR A 230 -17.18 1.80 -14.30
CA THR A 230 -17.27 2.41 -15.63
C THR A 230 -18.46 1.87 -16.41
N LEU A 231 -18.68 0.54 -16.38
CA LEU A 231 -19.81 -0.10 -17.04
C LEU A 231 -21.14 0.41 -16.47
N GLU A 232 -21.28 0.51 -15.13
CA GLU A 232 -22.48 1.01 -14.48
C GLU A 232 -22.80 2.45 -14.87
N ALA A 233 -21.78 3.31 -14.90
CA ALA A 233 -21.94 4.70 -15.32
C ALA A 233 -22.33 4.81 -16.80
N ALA A 234 -21.72 4.00 -17.67
CA ALA A 234 -22.06 3.99 -19.09
C ALA A 234 -23.47 3.46 -19.35
N ALA A 235 -23.90 2.44 -18.61
CA ALA A 235 -25.29 1.96 -18.66
C ALA A 235 -26.29 3.04 -18.21
N GLY A 236 -25.92 3.84 -17.20
CA GLY A 236 -26.74 5.00 -16.77
C GLY A 236 -26.89 6.04 -17.90
N VAL A 237 -25.81 6.41 -18.57
CA VAL A 237 -25.84 7.34 -19.72
C VAL A 237 -26.73 6.79 -20.84
N ALA A 238 -26.56 5.50 -21.19
CA ALA A 238 -27.36 4.86 -22.22
C ALA A 238 -28.86 4.81 -21.84
N ALA A 239 -29.18 4.59 -20.57
CA ALA A 239 -30.56 4.59 -20.06
C ALA A 239 -31.20 5.99 -20.09
N ASP A 240 -30.46 7.04 -19.73
CA ASP A 240 -30.94 8.41 -19.77
C ASP A 240 -31.26 8.89 -21.22
N GLU A 241 -30.40 8.53 -22.19
CA GLU A 241 -30.63 8.81 -23.60
C GLU A 241 -31.84 8.03 -24.16
N ARG A 242 -32.07 6.82 -23.67
CA ARG A 242 -33.23 6.00 -24.04
C ARG A 242 -34.55 6.57 -23.52
N ALA A 243 -34.58 7.02 -22.26
CA ALA A 243 -35.78 7.64 -21.66
C ALA A 243 -36.27 8.86 -22.46
N ALA A 244 -35.41 9.43 -23.29
CA ALA A 244 -35.72 10.51 -24.22
C ALA A 244 -36.35 10.04 -25.55
N GLY A 245 -36.43 8.74 -25.88
CA GLY A 245 -36.85 8.40 -27.25
C GLY A 245 -37.34 7.03 -27.68
N ARG A 246 -37.20 5.88 -26.97
CA ARG A 246 -37.74 4.57 -27.43
C ARG A 246 -37.88 3.56 -26.29
N GLU A 247 -39.03 2.85 -26.28
CA GLU A 247 -39.32 1.69 -25.44
C GLU A 247 -38.95 0.39 -26.21
N ASP A 248 -38.51 -0.64 -25.48
CA ASP A 248 -38.47 -2.07 -25.83
C ASP A 248 -37.30 -2.68 -26.64
N GLU A 249 -36.12 -2.13 -26.75
CA GLU A 249 -34.97 -2.85 -27.31
C GLU A 249 -33.77 -2.88 -26.35
N VAL A 250 -33.04 -4.04 -26.35
CA VAL A 250 -31.71 -4.14 -25.69
C VAL A 250 -30.83 -3.02 -26.23
N THR A 251 -30.33 -2.16 -25.33
CA THR A 251 -29.57 -0.97 -25.74
C THR A 251 -28.09 -1.31 -25.81
N GLU A 252 -27.48 -1.11 -26.98
CA GLU A 252 -26.03 -1.21 -27.09
C GLU A 252 -25.36 0.03 -26.48
N ILE A 253 -24.46 -0.19 -25.52
CA ILE A 253 -23.61 0.84 -24.95
C ILE A 253 -22.46 1.07 -25.93
N THR A 254 -22.39 2.27 -26.48
CA THR A 254 -21.38 2.68 -27.46
C THR A 254 -20.10 3.20 -26.79
N LEU A 255 -19.01 3.27 -27.55
CA LEU A 255 -17.75 3.89 -27.08
C LEU A 255 -17.98 5.34 -26.63
N ALA A 256 -18.77 6.14 -27.36
CA ALA A 256 -19.05 7.52 -26.99
C ALA A 256 -19.71 7.66 -25.62
N GLN A 257 -20.65 6.74 -25.29
CA GLN A 257 -21.31 6.72 -23.98
C GLN A 257 -20.36 6.29 -22.86
N VAL A 258 -19.43 5.36 -23.12
CA VAL A 258 -18.37 5.01 -22.18
C VAL A 258 -17.45 6.21 -21.92
N GLU A 259 -17.00 6.88 -22.97
CA GLU A 259 -16.15 8.08 -22.84
C GLU A 259 -16.86 9.23 -22.12
N GLN A 260 -18.16 9.45 -22.41
CA GLN A 260 -18.97 10.43 -21.72
C GLN A 260 -19.14 10.09 -20.22
N ALA A 261 -19.42 8.81 -19.89
CA ALA A 261 -19.53 8.35 -18.51
C ALA A 261 -18.22 8.53 -17.76
N MET A 262 -17.09 8.22 -18.41
CA MET A 262 -15.76 8.41 -17.83
C MET A 262 -15.43 9.90 -17.63
N ALA A 263 -15.78 10.78 -18.58
CA ALA A 263 -15.61 12.22 -18.42
C ALA A 263 -16.46 12.79 -17.27
N GLN A 264 -17.72 12.32 -17.13
CA GLN A 264 -18.59 12.70 -16.01
C GLN A 264 -18.11 12.12 -14.68
N ALA A 265 -17.59 10.89 -14.69
CA ALA A 265 -16.97 10.26 -13.53
C ALA A 265 -15.67 10.97 -13.14
N ALA A 266 -14.84 11.38 -14.09
CA ALA A 266 -13.63 12.14 -13.82
C ALA A 266 -13.94 13.46 -13.07
N VAL A 267 -15.01 14.17 -13.44
CA VAL A 267 -15.49 15.37 -12.72
C VAL A 267 -15.98 15.05 -11.30
N ARG A 268 -16.53 13.84 -11.06
CA ARG A 268 -16.95 13.36 -9.73
C ARG A 268 -15.84 12.63 -8.97
N TYR A 269 -14.93 11.95 -9.69
CA TYR A 269 -13.90 11.04 -9.16
C TYR A 269 -12.56 11.73 -8.88
N ASP A 270 -12.41 12.99 -9.30
CA ASP A 270 -11.26 13.83 -8.97
C ASP A 270 -11.06 14.02 -7.44
N ARG A 271 -11.93 13.39 -6.65
CA ARG A 271 -11.86 13.37 -5.17
C ARG A 271 -11.37 12.08 -4.54
N ALA A 272 -11.11 10.99 -5.28
CA ALA A 272 -10.76 9.72 -4.65
C ALA A 272 -9.98 8.73 -5.54
N GLY A 273 -8.67 8.89 -5.76
CA GLY A 273 -7.82 7.70 -5.75
C GLY A 273 -6.73 7.55 -6.81
N ASP A 274 -6.96 7.57 -8.13
CA ASP A 274 -5.90 7.20 -9.09
C ASP A 274 -5.15 8.41 -9.67
N GLN A 275 -5.82 9.52 -9.93
CA GLN A 275 -5.14 10.78 -10.26
C GLN A 275 -4.27 11.31 -9.12
N HIS A 276 -4.63 10.97 -7.87
CA HIS A 276 -3.82 11.28 -6.70
C HIS A 276 -2.40 10.69 -6.80
N TYR A 277 -2.26 9.41 -7.16
CA TYR A 277 -0.95 8.78 -7.32
C TYR A 277 -0.18 9.32 -8.52
N ASP A 278 -0.87 9.61 -9.63
CA ASP A 278 -0.25 10.18 -10.83
C ASP A 278 0.22 11.61 -10.58
N VAL A 279 -0.61 12.44 -9.93
CA VAL A 279 -0.24 13.81 -9.57
C VAL A 279 0.88 13.81 -8.53
N ALA A 280 0.84 12.95 -7.52
CA ALA A 280 1.92 12.81 -6.55
C ALA A 280 3.22 12.32 -7.19
N SER A 281 3.13 11.38 -8.15
CA SER A 281 4.29 10.90 -8.92
C SER A 281 4.87 11.99 -9.82
N ALA A 282 4.02 12.75 -10.51
CA ALA A 282 4.44 13.88 -11.34
C ALA A 282 5.08 14.98 -10.48
N PHE A 283 4.51 15.28 -9.32
CA PHE A 283 5.04 16.22 -8.35
C PHE A 283 6.47 15.88 -7.93
N ILE A 284 6.72 14.63 -7.52
CA ILE A 284 8.05 14.18 -7.12
C ILE A 284 9.01 14.22 -8.31
N LYS A 285 8.59 13.74 -9.50
CA LYS A 285 9.42 13.73 -10.71
C LYS A 285 9.78 15.14 -11.16
N SER A 286 8.89 16.12 -10.99
CA SER A 286 9.15 17.53 -11.31
C SER A 286 10.20 18.13 -10.39
N MET A 287 10.13 17.89 -9.08
CA MET A 287 11.19 18.29 -8.13
C MET A 287 12.53 17.61 -8.46
N ARG A 288 12.52 16.31 -8.75
CA ARG A 288 13.70 15.56 -9.18
C ARG A 288 14.29 16.09 -10.47
N GLY A 289 13.45 16.45 -11.44
CA GLY A 289 13.83 17.02 -12.73
C GLY A 289 14.21 18.50 -12.67
N SER A 290 14.13 19.16 -11.50
CA SER A 290 14.40 20.58 -11.31
C SER A 290 13.48 21.53 -12.08
N ASP A 291 12.25 21.06 -12.42
CA ASP A 291 11.22 21.90 -13.01
C ASP A 291 10.36 22.52 -11.90
N VAL A 292 10.71 23.74 -11.51
CA VAL A 292 10.04 24.48 -10.42
C VAL A 292 8.57 24.74 -10.75
N ASP A 293 8.28 25.16 -11.98
CA ASP A 293 6.93 25.55 -12.39
C ASP A 293 6.02 24.33 -12.43
N ALA A 294 6.48 23.22 -12.97
CA ALA A 294 5.74 21.96 -12.93
C ALA A 294 5.53 21.47 -11.50
N ALA A 295 6.55 21.53 -10.63
CA ALA A 295 6.43 21.12 -9.23
C ALA A 295 5.39 21.97 -8.48
N LEU A 296 5.38 23.28 -8.66
CA LEU A 296 4.39 24.18 -8.07
C LEU A 296 2.98 23.94 -8.66
N HIS A 297 2.88 23.66 -9.95
CA HIS A 297 1.60 23.30 -10.57
C HIS A 297 1.01 22.04 -9.96
N TYR A 298 1.81 20.97 -9.82
CA TYR A 298 1.34 19.72 -9.21
C TYR A 298 1.09 19.85 -7.70
N LEU A 299 1.82 20.72 -6.99
CA LEU A 299 1.49 21.12 -5.63
C LEU A 299 0.09 21.74 -5.56
N ALA A 300 -0.18 22.73 -6.40
CA ALA A 300 -1.47 23.42 -6.46
C ALA A 300 -2.62 22.44 -6.78
N ARG A 301 -2.41 21.52 -7.72
CA ARG A 301 -3.41 20.48 -8.05
C ARG A 301 -3.74 19.60 -6.87
N GLN A 302 -2.74 19.17 -6.07
CA GLN A 302 -2.98 18.38 -4.86
C GLN A 302 -3.76 19.16 -3.80
N LEU A 303 -3.40 20.43 -3.58
CA LEU A 303 -4.08 21.29 -2.60
C LEU A 303 -5.55 21.57 -2.99
N GLU A 304 -5.81 21.89 -4.26
CA GLU A 304 -7.16 22.14 -4.77
C GLU A 304 -8.02 20.84 -4.79
N ALA A 305 -7.39 19.68 -4.96
CA ALA A 305 -8.06 18.39 -4.81
C ALA A 305 -8.36 18.03 -3.35
N GLY A 306 -7.93 18.82 -2.37
CA GLY A 306 -8.17 18.60 -0.94
C GLY A 306 -7.22 17.57 -0.32
N GLU A 307 -6.04 17.34 -0.90
CA GLU A 307 -5.02 16.48 -0.34
C GLU A 307 -4.56 16.96 1.03
N ASP A 308 -4.29 16.02 1.94
CA ASP A 308 -3.71 16.35 3.24
C ASP A 308 -2.36 17.08 3.10
N PRO A 309 -2.26 18.35 3.52
CA PRO A 309 -1.01 19.09 3.44
C PRO A 309 0.18 18.39 4.13
N ARG A 310 -0.10 17.57 5.15
CA ARG A 310 0.92 16.75 5.84
C ARG A 310 1.41 15.60 4.97
N PHE A 311 0.53 15.02 4.14
CA PHE A 311 0.94 14.02 3.16
C PHE A 311 1.90 14.64 2.16
N ILE A 312 1.57 15.81 1.59
CA ILE A 312 2.42 16.53 0.64
C ILE A 312 3.78 16.85 1.29
N ALA A 313 3.77 17.37 2.53
CA ALA A 313 4.99 17.68 3.26
C ALA A 313 5.90 16.44 3.45
N ARG A 314 5.32 15.27 3.78
CA ARG A 314 6.09 14.01 3.87
C ARG A 314 6.75 13.65 2.55
N ARG A 315 6.10 13.86 1.41
CA ARG A 315 6.69 13.62 0.08
C ARG A 315 7.86 14.55 -0.22
N ILE A 316 7.76 15.82 0.21
CA ILE A 316 8.88 16.78 0.08
C ILE A 316 10.09 16.34 0.92
N VAL A 317 9.87 15.85 2.16
CA VAL A 317 10.93 15.32 3.03
C VAL A 317 11.61 14.11 2.40
N ILE A 318 10.85 13.19 1.82
CA ILE A 318 11.42 12.01 1.14
C ILE A 318 12.26 12.45 -0.06
N ALA A 319 11.73 13.33 -0.93
CA ALA A 319 12.45 13.84 -2.10
C ALA A 319 13.73 14.60 -1.71
N ALA A 320 13.71 15.36 -0.61
CA ALA A 320 14.91 16.03 -0.08
C ALA A 320 16.02 15.04 0.30
N SER A 321 15.67 13.85 0.81
CA SER A 321 16.63 12.81 1.18
C SER A 321 17.04 11.92 0.01
N GLU A 322 16.09 11.55 -0.86
CA GLU A 322 16.28 10.60 -1.96
C GLU A 322 16.97 11.25 -3.16
N ASP A 323 16.48 12.44 -3.57
CA ASP A 323 16.88 13.08 -4.82
C ASP A 323 17.92 14.18 -4.64
N VAL A 324 17.83 14.95 -3.55
CA VAL A 324 18.79 16.02 -3.22
C VAL A 324 19.94 15.48 -2.36
N GLY A 325 19.61 14.76 -1.29
CA GLY A 325 20.59 14.10 -0.42
C GLY A 325 21.73 15.01 0.02
N MET A 326 22.96 14.54 -0.17
CA MET A 326 24.17 15.30 0.15
C MET A 326 24.57 16.30 -0.93
N GLY A 327 23.81 16.45 -2.01
CA GLY A 327 23.97 17.55 -2.95
C GLY A 327 23.70 18.89 -2.29
N ASP A 328 22.66 18.97 -1.44
CA ASP A 328 22.36 20.09 -0.56
C ASP A 328 21.78 19.60 0.77
N PRO A 329 22.58 19.43 1.82
CA PRO A 329 22.12 18.96 3.13
C PRO A 329 21.04 19.85 3.78
N THR A 330 20.91 21.12 3.36
CA THR A 330 19.94 22.06 3.92
C THR A 330 18.51 21.81 3.38
N ALA A 331 18.37 21.11 2.26
CA ALA A 331 17.08 20.78 1.69
C ALA A 331 16.23 19.90 2.64
N LEU A 332 16.83 18.89 3.27
CA LEU A 332 16.16 18.08 4.27
C LEU A 332 15.76 18.91 5.50
N GLN A 333 16.60 19.84 5.96
CA GLN A 333 16.29 20.72 7.08
C GLN A 333 15.08 21.61 6.76
N THR A 334 15.06 22.22 5.57
CA THR A 334 13.92 23.03 5.10
C THR A 334 12.65 22.19 4.99
N ALA A 335 12.73 20.98 4.43
CA ALA A 335 11.59 20.10 4.27
C ALA A 335 11.01 19.63 5.63
N VAL A 336 11.86 19.32 6.61
CA VAL A 336 11.43 18.94 7.96
C VAL A 336 10.83 20.14 8.69
N ALA A 337 11.43 21.33 8.58
CA ALA A 337 10.85 22.56 9.15
C ALA A 337 9.47 22.85 8.55
N ALA A 338 9.31 22.68 7.23
CA ALA A 338 8.02 22.82 6.54
C ALA A 338 6.99 21.80 7.04
N LEU A 339 7.36 20.52 7.22
CA LEU A 339 6.47 19.49 7.75
C LEU A 339 5.93 19.86 9.14
N HIS A 340 6.79 20.35 10.03
CA HIS A 340 6.39 20.79 11.35
C HIS A 340 5.51 22.05 11.31
N ALA A 341 5.87 23.05 10.51
CA ALA A 341 5.12 24.29 10.39
C ALA A 341 3.72 24.06 9.81
N VAL A 342 3.60 23.24 8.76
CA VAL A 342 2.31 22.84 8.15
C VAL A 342 1.39 22.19 9.18
N ALA A 343 1.92 21.37 10.08
CA ALA A 343 1.15 20.71 11.13
C ALA A 343 0.59 21.67 12.19
N GLN A 344 1.26 22.82 12.42
CA GLN A 344 0.89 23.80 13.45
C GLN A 344 0.02 24.93 12.88
N ILE A 345 0.30 25.38 11.65
CA ILE A 345 -0.33 26.57 11.06
C ILE A 345 -1.63 26.20 10.36
N GLY A 346 -1.65 25.10 9.58
CA GLY A 346 -2.82 24.70 8.80
C GLY A 346 -3.05 25.54 7.54
N MET A 347 -4.13 25.24 6.84
CA MET A 347 -4.55 25.98 5.63
C MET A 347 -5.31 27.26 6.02
N PRO A 348 -5.24 28.33 5.22
CA PRO A 348 -4.63 28.39 3.89
C PRO A 348 -3.14 28.73 3.86
N GLU A 349 -2.52 29.13 4.96
CA GLU A 349 -1.14 29.63 5.01
C GLU A 349 -0.10 28.51 4.77
N ALA A 350 -0.41 27.26 5.13
CA ALA A 350 0.46 26.09 4.91
C ALA A 350 0.92 25.96 3.44
N ARG A 351 0.12 26.41 2.46
CA ARG A 351 0.48 26.39 1.03
C ARG A 351 1.76 27.18 0.73
N ILE A 352 2.00 28.30 1.45
CA ILE A 352 3.17 29.15 1.26
C ILE A 352 4.43 28.41 1.73
N ILE A 353 4.33 27.74 2.86
CA ILE A 353 5.41 26.97 3.47
C ILE A 353 5.78 25.78 2.59
N LEU A 354 4.77 25.07 2.07
CA LEU A 354 4.96 23.96 1.12
C LEU A 354 5.63 24.45 -0.16
N ALA A 355 5.17 25.57 -0.73
CA ALA A 355 5.76 26.15 -1.94
C ALA A 355 7.24 26.48 -1.75
N GLN A 356 7.63 27.09 -0.62
CA GLN A 356 9.03 27.38 -0.31
C GLN A 356 9.88 26.11 -0.28
N ALA A 357 9.43 25.05 0.37
CA ALA A 357 10.15 23.78 0.44
C ALA A 357 10.24 23.09 -0.92
N VAL A 358 9.19 23.16 -1.73
CA VAL A 358 9.18 22.64 -3.12
C VAL A 358 10.20 23.37 -3.98
N VAL A 359 10.22 24.71 -3.95
CA VAL A 359 11.20 25.51 -4.70
C VAL A 359 12.61 25.15 -4.29
N HIS A 360 12.89 25.04 -2.98
CA HIS A 360 14.21 24.64 -2.49
C HIS A 360 14.62 23.28 -3.06
N ASN A 361 13.76 22.25 -2.92
CA ASN A 361 14.06 20.91 -3.43
C ASN A 361 14.25 20.89 -4.96
N ALA A 362 13.46 21.68 -5.69
CA ALA A 362 13.53 21.71 -7.15
C ALA A 362 14.82 22.37 -7.65
N VAL A 363 15.30 23.45 -7.02
CA VAL A 363 16.53 24.14 -7.44
C VAL A 363 17.82 23.54 -6.89
N ALA A 364 17.73 22.76 -5.80
CA ALA A 364 18.88 22.17 -5.16
C ALA A 364 19.65 21.20 -6.09
N PRO A 365 20.99 21.13 -6.00
CA PRO A 365 21.78 20.10 -6.68
C PRO A 365 21.28 18.70 -6.34
N LYS A 366 21.20 17.81 -7.32
CA LYS A 366 20.67 16.45 -7.16
C LYS A 366 21.77 15.44 -6.90
N SER A 367 21.62 14.66 -5.82
CA SER A 367 22.44 13.50 -5.53
C SER A 367 21.60 12.39 -4.86
N ASN A 368 21.53 11.25 -5.49
CA ASN A 368 20.95 10.04 -4.92
C ASN A 368 22.02 9.09 -4.34
N ALA A 369 23.24 9.55 -4.12
CA ALA A 369 24.35 8.71 -3.69
C ALA A 369 24.08 8.00 -2.36
N ALA A 370 23.48 8.68 -1.38
CA ALA A 370 23.12 8.08 -0.10
C ALA A 370 22.01 7.01 -0.25
N TYR A 371 21.01 7.26 -1.08
CA TYR A 371 19.94 6.29 -1.41
C TYR A 371 20.52 5.05 -2.10
N ALA A 372 21.38 5.22 -3.09
CA ALA A 372 22.03 4.11 -3.78
C ALA A 372 22.94 3.31 -2.81
N ALA A 373 23.66 4.00 -1.92
CA ALA A 373 24.55 3.38 -0.94
C ALA A 373 23.80 2.46 0.03
N ILE A 374 22.71 2.92 0.63
CA ILE A 374 21.93 2.11 1.57
C ILE A 374 21.26 0.93 0.87
N ASN A 375 20.76 1.10 -0.36
CA ASN A 375 20.18 0.00 -1.11
C ASN A 375 21.20 -1.08 -1.47
N ALA A 376 22.42 -0.70 -1.84
CA ALA A 376 23.52 -1.64 -2.09
C ALA A 376 23.90 -2.40 -0.82
N ALA A 377 24.01 -1.72 0.32
CA ALA A 377 24.29 -2.36 1.60
C ALA A 377 23.17 -3.34 2.01
N ILE A 378 21.91 -2.97 1.85
CA ILE A 378 20.75 -3.85 2.11
C ILE A 378 20.78 -5.08 1.19
N ALA A 379 21.16 -4.91 -0.09
CA ALA A 379 21.26 -6.02 -1.03
C ALA A 379 22.34 -7.04 -0.58
N ASP A 380 23.48 -6.57 -0.13
CA ASP A 380 24.53 -7.46 0.40
C ASP A 380 24.08 -8.22 1.65
N VAL A 381 23.41 -7.56 2.59
CA VAL A 381 22.83 -8.20 3.78
C VAL A 381 21.79 -9.25 3.39
N ARG A 382 20.91 -8.95 2.44
CA ARG A 382 19.91 -9.91 1.93
C ARG A 382 20.53 -11.10 1.20
N ALA A 383 21.68 -10.89 0.59
CA ALA A 383 22.47 -11.97 -0.04
C ALA A 383 23.27 -12.82 0.96
N GLY A 384 23.08 -12.58 2.28
CA GLY A 384 23.78 -13.31 3.33
C GLY A 384 25.24 -12.91 3.53
N LYS A 385 25.67 -11.79 2.92
CA LYS A 385 27.00 -11.23 3.16
C LYS A 385 27.01 -10.45 4.48
N GLY A 386 28.21 -10.23 5.02
CA GLY A 386 28.40 -9.41 6.19
C GLY A 386 28.63 -10.20 7.47
N GLY A 387 28.97 -11.47 7.40
CA GLY A 387 29.51 -12.31 8.47
C GLY A 387 29.42 -11.80 9.93
N PRO A 388 30.13 -12.38 10.87
CA PRO A 388 30.15 -11.87 12.24
C PRO A 388 30.86 -10.52 12.34
N VAL A 389 30.35 -9.62 13.20
CA VAL A 389 31.03 -8.36 13.51
C VAL A 389 32.48 -8.63 13.95
N PRO A 390 33.47 -7.90 13.41
CA PRO A 390 34.87 -8.07 13.81
C PRO A 390 35.09 -8.02 15.33
N PRO A 391 35.90 -8.89 15.92
CA PRO A 391 36.03 -9.03 17.39
C PRO A 391 36.35 -7.69 18.10
N HIS A 392 37.24 -6.89 17.54
CA HIS A 392 37.62 -5.59 18.10
C HIS A 392 36.48 -4.57 18.15
N LEU A 393 35.45 -4.70 17.30
CA LEU A 393 34.27 -3.80 17.30
C LEU A 393 33.14 -4.29 18.20
N ARG A 394 33.26 -5.51 18.79
CA ARG A 394 32.20 -6.02 19.65
C ARG A 394 32.22 -5.35 21.01
N GLY A 395 31.01 -5.16 21.58
CA GLY A 395 30.85 -4.51 22.88
C GLY A 395 31.55 -5.23 24.02
N THR A 396 32.19 -4.47 24.91
CA THR A 396 32.95 -4.96 26.07
C THR A 396 32.22 -4.81 27.40
N GLY A 397 31.01 -4.24 27.41
CA GLY A 397 30.28 -3.85 28.62
C GLY A 397 29.59 -4.98 29.42
N TYR A 398 29.95 -6.26 29.22
CA TYR A 398 29.34 -7.37 29.93
C TYR A 398 30.38 -8.37 30.48
N ALA A 399 30.04 -9.05 31.57
CA ALA A 399 30.94 -10.02 32.20
C ALA A 399 31.27 -11.18 31.25
N GLY A 400 32.57 -11.39 30.96
CA GLY A 400 33.05 -12.44 30.06
C GLY A 400 33.41 -11.97 28.66
N ALA A 401 33.16 -10.71 28.28
CA ALA A 401 33.53 -10.16 26.96
C ALA A 401 35.01 -10.31 26.66
N ALA A 402 35.87 -10.01 27.64
CA ALA A 402 37.32 -10.14 27.50
C ALA A 402 37.76 -11.59 27.23
N ARG A 403 37.12 -12.60 27.81
CA ARG A 403 37.42 -14.01 27.55
C ARG A 403 37.08 -14.47 26.12
N LEU A 404 36.22 -13.72 25.46
CA LEU A 404 35.79 -13.95 24.08
C LEU A 404 36.57 -13.09 23.08
N GLY A 405 37.62 -12.35 23.54
CA GLY A 405 38.43 -11.46 22.71
C GLY A 405 37.66 -10.23 22.19
N HIS A 406 36.54 -9.85 22.83
CA HIS A 406 35.74 -8.70 22.40
C HIS A 406 36.46 -7.40 22.76
N GLY A 407 36.56 -6.50 21.79
CA GLY A 407 37.25 -5.20 21.94
C GLY A 407 38.76 -5.28 21.86
N GLU A 408 39.34 -6.47 21.75
CA GLU A 408 40.80 -6.63 21.67
C GLU A 408 41.32 -6.07 20.32
N GLY A 409 42.32 -5.15 20.41
CA GLY A 409 42.87 -4.49 19.24
C GLY A 409 42.07 -3.30 18.70
N TYR A 410 40.98 -2.89 19.37
CA TYR A 410 40.26 -1.67 18.99
C TYR A 410 41.15 -0.43 19.19
N ARG A 411 41.28 0.35 18.13
CA ARG A 411 42.01 1.65 18.16
C ARG A 411 40.99 2.76 18.34
N TYR A 412 41.10 3.50 19.46
CA TYR A 412 40.21 4.62 19.75
C TYR A 412 40.56 5.82 18.87
N THR A 413 39.69 6.17 17.96
CA THR A 413 39.96 7.15 16.89
C THR A 413 40.28 8.56 17.42
N HIS A 414 39.81 8.92 18.62
CA HIS A 414 40.17 10.21 19.24
C HIS A 414 41.63 10.30 19.70
N ASP A 415 42.30 9.18 19.86
CA ASP A 415 43.75 9.15 20.17
C ASP A 415 44.62 9.31 18.89
N GLU A 416 43.99 9.23 17.73
CA GLU A 416 44.70 9.41 16.45
C GLU A 416 44.81 10.91 16.09
N PRO A 417 46.00 11.39 15.62
CA PRO A 417 46.25 12.81 15.37
C PRO A 417 45.26 13.46 14.38
N ALA A 418 44.75 12.69 13.44
CA ALA A 418 43.77 13.16 12.45
C ALA A 418 42.32 12.87 12.85
N GLY A 419 42.08 12.33 14.06
CA GLY A 419 40.77 11.83 14.47
C GLY A 419 40.25 10.63 13.67
N VAL A 420 41.14 10.02 12.90
CA VAL A 420 40.87 8.83 12.07
C VAL A 420 42.15 8.03 11.91
N GLY A 421 42.09 6.70 12.00
CA GLY A 421 43.21 5.80 11.88
C GLY A 421 42.88 4.59 11.00
N GLU A 422 43.91 3.84 10.64
CA GLU A 422 43.77 2.59 9.91
C GLU A 422 43.13 1.54 10.82
N GLN A 423 41.90 1.13 10.46
CA GLN A 423 41.16 0.08 11.18
C GLN A 423 40.11 -0.52 10.28
N GLN A 424 39.92 -1.82 10.35
CA GLN A 424 38.83 -2.49 9.64
C GLN A 424 37.51 -2.34 10.40
N PHE A 425 36.52 -1.75 9.78
CA PHE A 425 35.17 -1.60 10.34
C PHE A 425 34.13 -2.58 9.73
N LEU A 426 34.38 -3.02 8.51
CA LEU A 426 33.51 -3.97 7.83
C LEU A 426 33.93 -5.43 8.14
N PRO A 427 32.99 -6.37 8.12
CA PRO A 427 33.28 -7.80 8.13
C PRO A 427 34.23 -8.18 6.99
N ASP A 428 34.91 -9.33 7.13
CA ASP A 428 35.97 -9.75 6.22
C ASP A 428 35.51 -9.90 4.76
N ASP A 429 34.32 -10.44 4.56
CA ASP A 429 33.74 -10.63 3.23
C ASP A 429 33.21 -9.34 2.56
N LEU A 430 33.17 -8.23 3.33
CA LEU A 430 32.78 -6.91 2.85
C LEU A 430 33.92 -5.88 2.95
N ARG A 431 35.14 -6.33 3.23
CA ARG A 431 36.32 -5.44 3.44
C ARG A 431 36.51 -4.40 2.34
N ASP A 432 36.21 -4.77 1.09
CA ASP A 432 36.37 -3.92 -0.08
C ASP A 432 35.07 -3.24 -0.55
N ALA A 433 33.99 -3.39 0.19
CA ALA A 433 32.70 -2.80 -0.19
C ALA A 433 32.82 -1.28 -0.36
N ASP A 434 32.15 -0.77 -1.39
CA ASP A 434 32.16 0.64 -1.80
C ASP A 434 30.73 1.11 -2.04
N TYR A 435 30.02 1.40 -0.97
CA TYR A 435 28.60 1.78 -1.04
C TYR A 435 28.41 3.25 -1.40
N TYR A 436 29.05 4.16 -0.67
CA TYR A 436 28.84 5.59 -0.86
C TYR A 436 29.82 6.17 -1.88
N ARG A 437 29.30 6.64 -3.00
CA ARG A 437 30.04 7.26 -4.11
C ARG A 437 29.48 8.66 -4.37
N PRO A 438 30.14 9.72 -3.86
CA PRO A 438 29.70 11.10 -4.09
C PRO A 438 29.58 11.42 -5.57
N THR A 439 28.52 12.16 -5.95
CA THR A 439 28.28 12.53 -7.36
C THR A 439 29.14 13.68 -7.83
N GLY A 440 29.81 14.40 -6.94
CA GLY A 440 30.57 15.61 -7.25
C GLY A 440 29.69 16.83 -7.57
N ARG A 441 28.42 16.81 -7.17
CA ARG A 441 27.48 17.93 -7.37
C ARG A 441 27.21 18.65 -6.06
N GLY A 442 27.09 19.98 -6.11
CA GLY A 442 26.75 20.79 -4.96
C GLY A 442 27.72 20.58 -3.79
N TRP A 443 27.21 20.28 -2.60
CA TRP A 443 28.05 20.08 -1.42
C TRP A 443 28.96 18.84 -1.55
N GLU A 444 28.58 17.83 -2.31
CA GLU A 444 29.41 16.64 -2.55
C GLU A 444 30.70 16.95 -3.35
N GLU A 445 30.76 18.05 -4.07
CA GLU A 445 32.01 18.52 -4.69
C GLU A 445 33.12 18.73 -3.65
N ARG A 446 32.75 19.21 -2.45
CA ARG A 446 33.68 19.39 -1.32
C ARG A 446 33.86 18.10 -0.50
N LEU A 447 32.79 17.32 -0.36
CA LEU A 447 32.78 16.08 0.41
C LEU A 447 33.60 14.98 -0.28
N GLY A 448 33.52 14.86 -1.60
CA GLY A 448 34.15 13.78 -2.37
C GLY A 448 35.67 13.64 -2.11
N PRO A 449 36.47 14.70 -2.25
CA PRO A 449 37.91 14.65 -1.93
C PRO A 449 38.19 14.27 -0.47
N ARG A 450 37.40 14.82 0.46
CA ARG A 450 37.53 14.50 1.89
C ARG A 450 37.19 13.02 2.17
N TRP A 451 36.13 12.50 1.57
CA TRP A 451 35.76 11.09 1.69
C TRP A 451 36.82 10.16 1.12
N ALA A 452 37.36 10.48 -0.05
CA ALA A 452 38.44 9.70 -0.66
C ALA A 452 39.67 9.62 0.24
N GLU A 453 40.07 10.75 0.87
CA GLU A 453 41.19 10.79 1.83
C GLU A 453 40.91 9.96 3.08
N LEU A 454 39.73 10.14 3.72
CA LEU A 454 39.36 9.37 4.91
C LEU A 454 39.33 7.87 4.61
N ARG A 455 38.77 7.47 3.49
CA ARG A 455 38.70 6.07 3.06
C ARG A 455 40.08 5.47 2.85
N ARG A 456 41.00 6.25 2.29
CA ARG A 456 42.41 5.83 2.12
C ARG A 456 43.08 5.58 3.46
N ILE A 457 42.96 6.47 4.43
CA ILE A 457 43.51 6.32 5.78
C ILE A 457 42.91 5.08 6.44
N ILE A 458 41.60 4.97 6.48
CA ILE A 458 40.86 3.87 7.14
C ILE A 458 41.30 2.50 6.60
N ARG A 459 41.52 2.40 5.28
CA ARG A 459 41.86 1.13 4.60
C ARG A 459 43.38 0.86 4.49
N GLY A 460 44.23 1.73 5.03
CA GLY A 460 45.69 1.55 5.01
C GLY A 460 46.28 1.50 3.60
N ARG A 461 45.62 2.05 2.59
CA ARG A 461 46.15 2.06 1.21
C ARG A 461 47.16 3.19 1.04
N PRO A 462 48.40 2.93 0.55
CA PRO A 462 49.39 3.99 0.32
C PRO A 462 48.85 5.03 -0.67
N ARG A 463 49.37 6.28 -0.58
CA ARG A 463 49.16 7.28 -1.64
C ARG A 463 49.68 6.63 -2.92
N GLY A 464 48.79 6.43 -3.91
CA GLY A 464 49.21 6.04 -5.24
C GLY A 464 50.34 7.00 -5.64
N GLY A 465 51.53 6.45 -5.92
CA GLY A 465 52.58 7.22 -6.54
C GLY A 465 52.07 7.81 -7.86
N GLU A 466 52.48 9.01 -8.15
CA GLU A 466 52.24 9.74 -9.38
C GLU A 466 52.40 8.90 -10.63
#